data_fc74e6024811faf5e8552b5f898cc63f
#
_entry.id   fc74e6024811faf5e8552b5f898cc63f
#
_cell.length_a   1.000
_cell.length_b   1.000
_cell.length_c   1.000
_cell.angle_alpha   90.00
_cell.angle_beta   90.00
_cell.angle_gamma   90.00
#
_symmetry.space_group_name_H-M   'P 1'
#
loop_
_entity.id
_entity.type
_entity.pdbx_description
1 polymer ?
#
loop_
_entity_poly.entity_id
_entity_poly.type
_entity_poly.pdbx_seq_one_letter_code
_entity_poly.pdbx_strand_id
1 'polypeptide(L)'
;MDRKRNIIVLLLDTVRAADARAGMPLLSGIARRATSYENAVSPATWTVPSHASMFTNMRASSIRQTARDFLATGSIDPWFTQVKFLPENAHTLAYNMARLGYTTTLFSNNPFLTSFTNLGAGFSRIYDLWIDSNGQYDRKLTRRFASILRGGERTRARMVAASVAVSRMMPKPMVDSVYLSLRKRLDRSVARADGTHRLDRGANATIHSMAEYIDRDYDFAPQFMFVNCIEAHENYPVQSRDTIQDKWLYLSGINELDEGTARMFHRGYMRRLGYLDRKLGAMVGMLKVKGMLDNTTLVITSDHGQFFGEHGLLYHSLFPYEEVTKVPLVAVNYDNGRMVADHERLDSNVSTSSLYRAILDIGSGKENHLNGNMKASKYAVSEHLGISEGWDGQLLSKLKDRSSVARKIYETKQKYNMRATAVYSGNMKLIHFFGDRKDELYDVAKDPRETTDIISAHREEAHRLLSAYRLSKPFVAV
;
A
#
# COMPACT_ATOMS: atom_id res chain seq x y z
N MET A 1 14.12 31.70 -10.54
CA MET A 1 13.01 30.73 -10.49
C MET A 1 13.16 29.93 -9.20
N ASP A 2 12.14 29.93 -8.35
CA ASP A 2 12.18 29.16 -7.13
C ASP A 2 12.35 27.67 -7.47
N ARG A 3 13.24 27.00 -6.73
CA ARG A 3 13.51 25.58 -6.93
C ARG A 3 12.25 24.78 -6.59
N LYS A 4 11.76 23.97 -7.55
CA LYS A 4 10.61 23.07 -7.32
C LYS A 4 10.85 22.18 -6.10
N ARG A 5 9.78 21.95 -5.31
CA ARG A 5 9.85 21.10 -4.12
C ARG A 5 9.98 19.63 -4.52
N ASN A 6 10.76 18.86 -3.79
CA ASN A 6 10.66 17.43 -3.81
C ASN A 6 9.32 16.99 -3.22
N ILE A 7 8.77 15.91 -3.73
CA ILE A 7 7.54 15.30 -3.22
C ILE A 7 7.82 13.83 -2.94
N ILE A 8 7.66 13.43 -1.68
CA ILE A 8 7.91 12.07 -1.23
C ILE A 8 6.63 11.52 -0.61
N VAL A 9 6.10 10.43 -1.15
CA VAL A 9 4.94 9.72 -0.61
C VAL A 9 5.44 8.45 0.07
N LEU A 10 5.24 8.34 1.39
CA LEU A 10 5.45 7.12 2.16
C LEU A 10 4.10 6.44 2.36
N LEU A 11 3.86 5.39 1.60
CA LEU A 11 2.64 4.60 1.69
C LEU A 11 2.86 3.39 2.58
N LEU A 12 2.05 3.31 3.63
CA LEU A 12 2.06 2.27 4.65
C LEU A 12 0.90 1.32 4.39
N ASP A 13 1.15 0.23 3.69
CA ASP A 13 0.13 -0.73 3.24
C ASP A 13 -0.67 -1.31 4.42
N THR A 14 -2.00 -1.38 4.30
CA THR A 14 -2.97 -1.90 5.28
C THR A 14 -3.04 -1.15 6.63
N VAL A 15 -2.61 0.11 6.73
CA VAL A 15 -2.63 0.83 8.02
C VAL A 15 -3.98 1.51 8.26
N ARG A 16 -4.68 1.10 9.33
CA ARG A 16 -5.90 1.77 9.82
C ARG A 16 -5.58 3.10 10.48
N ALA A 17 -6.40 4.12 10.27
CA ALA A 17 -6.23 5.41 10.92
C ALA A 17 -6.30 5.33 12.46
N ALA A 18 -7.25 4.56 13.01
CA ALA A 18 -7.42 4.40 14.45
C ALA A 18 -6.21 3.71 15.09
N ASP A 19 -5.72 2.63 14.49
CA ASP A 19 -4.59 1.86 15.01
C ASP A 19 -3.25 2.60 14.82
N ALA A 20 -3.12 3.41 13.77
CA ALA A 20 -1.97 4.30 13.60
C ALA A 20 -1.88 5.31 14.75
N ARG A 21 -2.99 5.92 15.15
CA ARG A 21 -3.03 6.83 16.29
C ARG A 21 -2.61 6.14 17.60
N ALA A 22 -2.99 4.89 17.79
CA ALA A 22 -2.69 4.13 19.01
C ALA A 22 -1.30 3.49 19.00
N GLY A 23 -0.81 3.01 17.85
CA GLY A 23 0.37 2.15 17.72
C GLY A 23 1.59 2.79 17.06
N MET A 24 1.44 4.02 16.52
CA MET A 24 2.52 4.72 15.80
C MET A 24 2.79 6.11 16.41
N PRO A 25 3.48 6.16 17.57
CA PRO A 25 3.69 7.41 18.31
C PRO A 25 4.50 8.46 17.53
N LEU A 26 5.44 8.04 16.67
CA LEU A 26 6.20 8.97 15.82
C LEU A 26 5.28 9.60 14.77
N LEU A 27 4.51 8.81 14.04
CA LEU A 27 3.54 9.30 13.07
C LEU A 27 2.54 10.25 13.73
N SER A 28 2.02 9.89 14.92
CA SER A 28 1.14 10.74 15.71
C SER A 28 1.83 12.04 16.14
N GLY A 29 3.12 11.99 16.46
CA GLY A 29 3.94 13.17 16.77
C GLY A 29 4.14 14.10 15.57
N ILE A 30 4.31 13.54 14.38
CA ILE A 30 4.36 14.29 13.11
C ILE A 30 3.00 14.93 12.84
N ALA A 31 1.91 14.17 12.91
CA ALA A 31 0.55 14.63 12.64
C ALA A 31 0.12 15.83 13.50
N ARG A 32 0.55 15.87 14.77
CA ARG A 32 0.29 17.03 15.67
C ARG A 32 0.99 18.34 15.26
N ARG A 33 1.93 18.30 14.33
CA ARG A 33 2.76 19.44 13.90
C ARG A 33 2.65 19.71 12.41
N ALA A 34 1.89 18.92 11.69
CA ALA A 34 1.71 18.93 10.24
C ALA A 34 0.23 19.04 9.89
N THR A 35 -0.11 19.16 8.63
CA THR A 35 -1.49 19.04 8.18
C THR A 35 -1.94 17.59 8.29
N SER A 36 -2.98 17.33 9.08
CA SER A 36 -3.59 16.01 9.25
C SER A 36 -5.03 15.98 8.76
N TYR A 37 -5.37 14.91 8.02
CA TYR A 37 -6.71 14.68 7.49
C TYR A 37 -7.37 13.58 8.31
N GLU A 38 -8.30 13.97 9.19
CA GLU A 38 -8.91 13.04 10.15
C GLU A 38 -9.85 12.05 9.49
N ASN A 39 -10.43 12.44 8.35
CA ASN A 39 -11.40 11.64 7.61
C ASN A 39 -10.90 11.28 6.20
N ALA A 40 -9.64 10.85 6.11
CA ALA A 40 -9.10 10.32 4.87
C ALA A 40 -9.67 8.92 4.56
N VAL A 41 -10.17 8.76 3.34
CA VAL A 41 -10.87 7.57 2.85
C VAL A 41 -10.07 6.94 1.71
N SER A 42 -9.77 5.67 1.83
CA SER A 42 -9.21 4.85 0.74
C SER A 42 -10.24 4.73 -0.39
N PRO A 43 -9.84 4.86 -1.67
CA PRO A 43 -10.76 4.73 -2.80
C PRO A 43 -11.24 3.30 -3.05
N ALA A 44 -10.58 2.30 -2.45
CA ALA A 44 -10.97 0.90 -2.56
C ALA A 44 -10.53 0.08 -1.34
N THR A 45 -11.01 -1.17 -1.24
CA THR A 45 -10.82 -2.04 -0.09
C THR A 45 -9.60 -2.95 -0.18
N TRP A 46 -8.71 -2.74 -1.18
CA TRP A 46 -7.46 -3.47 -1.34
C TRP A 46 -6.49 -2.76 -2.30
N THR A 47 -5.25 -3.25 -2.35
CA THR A 47 -4.07 -2.59 -2.94
C THR A 47 -4.26 -2.15 -4.39
N VAL A 48 -4.60 -3.07 -5.31
CA VAL A 48 -4.57 -2.76 -6.75
C VAL A 48 -5.53 -1.65 -7.14
N PRO A 49 -6.85 -1.71 -6.85
CA PRO A 49 -7.76 -0.65 -7.24
C PRO A 49 -7.50 0.66 -6.47
N SER A 50 -6.98 0.57 -5.24
CA SER A 50 -6.64 1.75 -4.46
C SER A 50 -5.47 2.52 -5.08
N HIS A 51 -4.37 1.84 -5.39
CA HIS A 51 -3.22 2.45 -6.08
C HIS A 51 -3.58 2.92 -7.48
N ALA A 52 -4.36 2.14 -8.23
CA ALA A 52 -4.82 2.54 -9.55
C ALA A 52 -5.60 3.88 -9.49
N SER A 53 -6.49 4.03 -8.48
CA SER A 53 -7.22 5.28 -8.26
C SER A 53 -6.30 6.43 -7.82
N MET A 54 -5.34 6.18 -6.93
CA MET A 54 -4.36 7.19 -6.51
C MET A 54 -3.45 7.64 -7.65
N PHE A 55 -3.10 6.73 -8.56
CA PHE A 55 -2.20 7.06 -9.68
C PHE A 55 -2.89 7.66 -10.89
N THR A 56 -4.20 7.55 -11.02
CA THR A 56 -4.94 8.04 -12.19
C THR A 56 -6.05 9.03 -11.85
N ASN A 57 -6.39 9.19 -10.58
CA ASN A 57 -7.58 9.91 -10.13
C ASN A 57 -8.90 9.36 -10.72
N MET A 58 -8.87 8.14 -11.23
CA MET A 58 -10.06 7.44 -11.73
C MET A 58 -10.74 6.69 -10.58
N ARG A 59 -12.05 6.46 -10.68
CA ARG A 59 -12.72 5.54 -9.76
C ARG A 59 -12.23 4.12 -9.94
N ALA A 60 -12.12 3.38 -8.85
CA ALA A 60 -11.74 1.98 -8.89
C ALA A 60 -12.63 1.14 -9.83
N SER A 61 -13.94 1.41 -9.84
CA SER A 61 -14.90 0.74 -10.74
C SER A 61 -14.67 1.02 -12.23
N SER A 62 -14.05 2.13 -12.58
CA SER A 62 -13.70 2.46 -13.97
C SER A 62 -12.51 1.66 -14.50
N ILE A 63 -11.73 1.08 -13.60
CA ILE A 63 -10.49 0.32 -13.91
C ILE A 63 -10.81 -1.18 -14.04
N ARG A 64 -12.04 -1.60 -13.74
CA ARG A 64 -12.47 -2.98 -13.61
C ARG A 64 -12.25 -3.88 -14.83
N GLN A 65 -12.29 -3.35 -16.07
CA GLN A 65 -12.11 -4.19 -17.27
C GLN A 65 -10.74 -4.85 -17.30
N THR A 66 -9.71 -4.11 -16.94
CA THR A 66 -8.33 -4.60 -16.92
C THR A 66 -8.06 -5.59 -15.78
N ALA A 67 -8.70 -5.39 -14.63
CA ALA A 67 -8.65 -6.35 -13.52
C ALA A 67 -9.35 -7.68 -13.86
N ARG A 68 -10.41 -7.67 -14.68
CA ARG A 68 -11.07 -8.89 -15.14
C ARG A 68 -10.15 -9.79 -15.99
N ASP A 69 -9.35 -9.19 -16.87
CA ASP A 69 -8.43 -9.95 -17.72
C ASP A 69 -7.33 -10.62 -16.89
N PHE A 70 -6.89 -9.95 -15.81
CA PHE A 70 -5.98 -10.54 -14.82
C PHE A 70 -6.62 -11.73 -14.08
N LEU A 71 -7.90 -11.62 -13.73
CA LEU A 71 -8.64 -12.65 -13.01
C LEU A 71 -8.95 -13.87 -13.90
N ALA A 72 -9.07 -13.66 -15.21
CA ALA A 72 -9.33 -14.72 -16.18
C ALA A 72 -8.12 -15.63 -16.44
N THR A 73 -6.90 -15.11 -16.27
CA THR A 73 -5.66 -15.88 -16.51
C THR A 73 -5.27 -16.81 -15.37
N GLY A 74 -5.84 -16.67 -14.18
CA GLY A 74 -5.83 -17.65 -13.08
C GLY A 74 -4.48 -18.01 -12.47
N SER A 75 -3.37 -17.44 -12.93
CA SER A 75 -2.05 -17.75 -12.42
C SER A 75 -1.26 -16.48 -12.14
N ILE A 76 -0.84 -16.28 -10.89
CA ILE A 76 0.28 -15.40 -10.58
C ILE A 76 1.54 -16.27 -10.67
N ASP A 77 2.06 -16.43 -11.85
CA ASP A 77 3.44 -16.83 -12.06
C ASP A 77 4.32 -15.60 -11.86
N PRO A 78 5.37 -15.60 -11.02
CA PRO A 78 6.25 -14.44 -10.81
C PRO A 78 6.97 -13.97 -12.09
N TRP A 79 6.73 -14.60 -13.20
CA TRP A 79 7.20 -14.26 -14.55
C TRP A 79 6.19 -13.43 -15.35
N PHE A 80 5.22 -12.77 -14.68
CA PHE A 80 4.20 -11.94 -15.36
C PHE A 80 4.81 -10.76 -16.07
N THR A 81 5.11 -10.94 -17.27
CA THR A 81 5.61 -9.88 -18.13
C THR A 81 4.53 -8.91 -18.60
N GLN A 82 3.25 -9.06 -18.26
CA GLN A 82 2.21 -8.21 -18.84
C GLN A 82 0.87 -8.13 -18.10
N VAL A 83 0.84 -8.10 -16.77
CA VAL A 83 -0.45 -7.80 -16.10
C VAL A 83 -0.77 -6.32 -16.20
N LYS A 84 -1.84 -5.98 -16.91
CA LYS A 84 -2.30 -4.61 -17.09
C LYS A 84 -3.46 -4.34 -16.13
N PHE A 85 -3.22 -3.50 -15.12
CA PHE A 85 -4.24 -3.03 -14.18
C PHE A 85 -4.85 -1.70 -14.60
N LEU A 86 -4.13 -0.92 -15.41
CA LEU A 86 -4.55 0.38 -15.91
C LEU A 86 -4.85 0.30 -17.41
N PRO A 87 -5.75 1.16 -17.92
CA PRO A 87 -5.89 1.37 -19.37
C PRO A 87 -4.55 1.73 -20.01
N GLU A 88 -4.31 1.31 -21.24
CA GLU A 88 -3.03 1.54 -21.95
C GLU A 88 -2.67 3.01 -22.11
N ASN A 89 -3.68 3.87 -22.23
CA ASN A 89 -3.55 5.32 -22.38
C ASN A 89 -3.66 6.09 -21.07
N ALA A 90 -3.60 5.40 -19.90
CA ALA A 90 -3.70 6.07 -18.63
C ALA A 90 -2.48 6.96 -18.37
N HIS A 91 -2.70 8.25 -18.24
CA HIS A 91 -1.69 9.20 -17.81
C HIS A 91 -1.56 9.15 -16.28
N THR A 92 -0.61 8.34 -15.80
CA THR A 92 -0.39 8.17 -14.35
C THR A 92 0.17 9.45 -13.71
N LEU A 93 0.04 9.54 -12.39
CA LEU A 93 0.67 10.61 -11.60
C LEU A 93 2.18 10.70 -11.90
N ALA A 94 2.88 9.57 -11.90
CA ALA A 94 4.30 9.53 -12.19
C ALA A 94 4.62 10.03 -13.62
N TYR A 95 3.82 9.64 -14.61
CA TYR A 95 3.96 10.14 -15.99
C TYR A 95 3.81 11.67 -16.05
N ASN A 96 2.79 12.23 -15.40
CA ASN A 96 2.58 13.67 -15.41
C ASN A 96 3.65 14.43 -14.60
N MET A 97 4.14 13.87 -13.50
CA MET A 97 5.26 14.44 -12.75
C MET A 97 6.55 14.45 -13.58
N ALA A 98 6.81 13.39 -14.35
CA ALA A 98 7.94 13.37 -15.29
C ALA A 98 7.84 14.47 -16.35
N ARG A 99 6.64 14.72 -16.90
CA ARG A 99 6.38 15.84 -17.83
C ARG A 99 6.58 17.22 -17.21
N LEU A 100 6.42 17.32 -15.91
CA LEU A 100 6.73 18.55 -15.14
C LEU A 100 8.23 18.67 -14.81
N GLY A 101 9.08 17.75 -15.29
CA GLY A 101 10.54 17.77 -15.11
C GLY A 101 11.01 17.15 -13.79
N TYR A 102 10.21 16.31 -13.17
CA TYR A 102 10.61 15.52 -11.99
C TYR A 102 11.30 14.22 -12.40
N THR A 103 12.35 13.86 -11.71
CA THR A 103 12.80 12.46 -11.69
C THR A 103 11.83 11.66 -10.82
N THR A 104 11.24 10.61 -11.38
CA THR A 104 10.17 9.83 -10.73
C THR A 104 10.69 8.46 -10.34
N THR A 105 10.63 8.12 -9.04
CA THR A 105 11.21 6.89 -8.50
C THR A 105 10.19 6.14 -7.64
N LEU A 106 10.04 4.83 -7.90
CA LEU A 106 9.23 3.90 -7.11
C LEU A 106 10.14 2.96 -6.32
N PHE A 107 9.97 2.91 -5.01
CA PHE A 107 10.54 1.87 -4.14
C PHE A 107 9.40 0.99 -3.63
N SER A 108 9.36 -0.28 -4.02
CA SER A 108 8.22 -1.12 -3.73
C SER A 108 8.58 -2.48 -3.13
N ASN A 109 7.95 -2.79 -1.99
CA ASN A 109 7.93 -4.12 -1.41
C ASN A 109 6.67 -4.92 -1.81
N ASN A 110 5.78 -4.33 -2.62
CA ASN A 110 4.52 -4.94 -3.01
C ASN A 110 4.62 -5.54 -4.42
N PRO A 111 4.27 -6.83 -4.61
CA PRO A 111 4.37 -7.50 -5.91
C PRO A 111 3.43 -6.95 -7.00
N PHE A 112 2.44 -6.15 -6.63
CA PHE A 112 1.55 -5.50 -7.60
C PHE A 112 2.07 -4.15 -8.09
N LEU A 113 2.94 -3.49 -7.30
CA LEU A 113 3.58 -2.21 -7.67
C LEU A 113 5.01 -2.47 -8.15
N THR A 114 5.16 -2.87 -9.38
CA THR A 114 6.46 -3.35 -9.91
C THR A 114 6.69 -2.88 -11.33
N SER A 115 7.90 -3.12 -11.83
CA SER A 115 8.23 -2.99 -13.25
C SER A 115 7.47 -3.98 -14.17
N PHE A 116 6.91 -5.06 -13.59
CA PHE A 116 6.18 -6.10 -14.31
C PHE A 116 4.69 -5.82 -14.47
N THR A 117 4.18 -4.79 -13.80
CA THR A 117 2.79 -4.34 -13.91
C THR A 117 2.74 -2.91 -14.40
N ASN A 118 1.65 -2.51 -15.05
CA ASN A 118 1.50 -1.12 -15.47
C ASN A 118 1.09 -0.16 -14.35
N LEU A 119 0.97 -0.60 -13.10
CA LEU A 119 0.90 0.30 -11.94
C LEU A 119 2.21 1.07 -11.74
N GLY A 120 3.36 0.51 -12.16
CA GLY A 120 4.63 1.21 -12.20
C GLY A 120 4.80 2.17 -13.40
N ALA A 121 3.80 2.30 -14.27
CA ALA A 121 3.92 3.13 -15.47
C ALA A 121 4.17 4.60 -15.15
N GLY A 122 5.11 5.21 -15.86
CA GLY A 122 5.49 6.62 -15.71
C GLY A 122 6.61 6.86 -14.70
N PHE A 123 6.97 5.89 -13.86
CA PHE A 123 8.19 5.99 -13.06
C PHE A 123 9.42 5.77 -13.94
N SER A 124 10.38 6.68 -13.87
CA SER A 124 11.65 6.57 -14.61
C SER A 124 12.58 5.53 -13.98
N ARG A 125 12.40 5.24 -12.68
CA ARG A 125 13.16 4.23 -11.94
C ARG A 125 12.24 3.45 -11.03
N ILE A 126 12.39 2.11 -11.03
CA ILE A 126 11.61 1.21 -10.18
C ILE A 126 12.55 0.25 -9.47
N TYR A 127 12.47 0.23 -8.15
CA TYR A 127 13.19 -0.69 -7.27
C TYR A 127 12.21 -1.76 -6.77
N ASP A 128 12.24 -2.94 -7.41
CA ASP A 128 11.38 -4.09 -7.10
C ASP A 128 11.93 -4.88 -5.90
N LEU A 129 11.79 -4.30 -4.69
CA LEU A 129 12.39 -4.83 -3.45
C LEU A 129 11.72 -6.11 -2.94
N TRP A 130 10.49 -6.40 -3.37
CA TRP A 130 9.74 -7.60 -3.02
C TRP A 130 10.35 -8.88 -3.62
N ILE A 131 10.99 -8.81 -4.78
CA ILE A 131 11.62 -9.95 -5.47
C ILE A 131 12.64 -10.62 -4.55
N ASP A 132 13.38 -9.80 -3.85
CA ASP A 132 14.42 -10.25 -2.97
C ASP A 132 13.91 -10.77 -1.62
N SER A 133 12.73 -10.33 -1.15
CA SER A 133 12.15 -10.79 0.11
C SER A 133 11.68 -12.24 0.05
N ASN A 134 11.29 -12.72 -1.12
CA ASN A 134 10.77 -14.08 -1.33
C ASN A 134 11.83 -15.10 -1.78
N GLY A 135 13.08 -14.73 -2.01
CA GLY A 135 14.20 -15.65 -2.24
C GLY A 135 14.10 -16.52 -3.51
N GLN A 136 13.28 -16.15 -4.49
CA GLN A 136 13.06 -16.98 -5.68
C GLN A 136 14.15 -16.82 -6.75
N TYR A 137 14.72 -15.64 -6.91
CA TYR A 137 15.79 -15.42 -7.89
C TYR A 137 17.15 -15.96 -7.44
N ASP A 138 17.34 -16.16 -6.13
CA ASP A 138 18.65 -16.36 -5.50
C ASP A 138 19.03 -17.82 -5.23
N ARG A 139 18.11 -18.81 -5.35
CA ARG A 139 18.42 -20.20 -4.94
C ARG A 139 19.52 -20.89 -5.75
N LYS A 140 19.69 -20.57 -7.03
CA LYS A 140 20.77 -21.15 -7.85
C LYS A 140 22.11 -20.39 -7.72
N LEU A 141 22.06 -19.06 -7.76
CA LEU A 141 23.26 -18.21 -7.57
C LEU A 141 23.76 -18.26 -6.13
N THR A 142 22.87 -18.21 -5.14
CA THR A 142 23.25 -18.24 -3.74
C THR A 142 23.84 -19.56 -3.27
N ARG A 143 23.39 -20.71 -3.81
CA ARG A 143 24.05 -22.00 -3.52
C ARG A 143 25.49 -22.03 -4.04
N ARG A 144 25.74 -21.48 -5.21
CA ARG A 144 27.11 -21.33 -5.75
C ARG A 144 27.96 -20.39 -4.90
N PHE A 145 27.45 -19.19 -4.54
CA PHE A 145 28.17 -18.24 -3.68
C PHE A 145 28.33 -18.73 -2.24
N ALA A 146 27.36 -19.42 -1.65
CA ALA A 146 27.51 -19.97 -0.30
C ALA A 146 28.53 -21.13 -0.23
N SER A 147 28.71 -21.90 -1.29
CA SER A 147 29.81 -22.88 -1.37
C SER A 147 31.17 -22.18 -1.44
N ILE A 148 31.19 -21.03 -2.06
CA ILE A 148 32.34 -20.16 -2.24
C ILE A 148 32.79 -19.51 -0.92
N LEU A 149 31.84 -19.00 -0.11
CA LEU A 149 32.13 -18.35 1.17
C LEU A 149 32.57 -19.31 2.30
N ARG A 150 32.41 -20.62 2.11
CA ARG A 150 32.84 -21.66 3.05
C ARG A 150 34.34 -22.07 2.90
N GLY A 151 35.03 -21.51 1.91
CA GLY A 151 36.49 -21.74 1.72
C GLY A 151 37.33 -20.92 2.67
N GLY A 152 38.59 -21.38 2.94
CA GLY A 152 39.57 -20.72 3.81
C GLY A 152 40.00 -19.33 3.31
N GLU A 153 40.72 -18.53 4.16
CA GLU A 153 41.04 -17.11 3.90
C GLU A 153 41.73 -16.81 2.56
N ARG A 154 42.69 -17.67 2.14
CA ARG A 154 43.35 -17.51 0.81
C ARG A 154 42.39 -17.70 -0.37
N THR A 155 41.39 -18.55 -0.20
CA THR A 155 40.32 -18.76 -1.19
C THR A 155 39.39 -17.55 -1.22
N ARG A 156 39.10 -16.94 -0.05
CA ARG A 156 38.29 -15.71 0.05
C ARG A 156 38.93 -14.54 -0.68
N ALA A 157 40.22 -14.27 -0.49
CA ALA A 157 40.95 -13.18 -1.15
C ALA A 157 40.96 -13.33 -2.69
N ARG A 158 41.26 -14.54 -3.19
CA ARG A 158 41.23 -14.84 -4.64
C ARG A 158 39.85 -14.70 -5.24
N MET A 159 38.81 -14.94 -4.49
CA MET A 159 37.43 -14.91 -4.94
C MET A 159 36.84 -13.52 -4.85
N VAL A 160 37.24 -12.69 -3.90
CA VAL A 160 36.92 -11.25 -3.90
C VAL A 160 37.56 -10.60 -5.14
N ALA A 161 38.82 -10.92 -5.47
CA ALA A 161 39.46 -10.43 -6.68
C ALA A 161 38.77 -10.93 -7.97
N ALA A 162 38.34 -12.20 -8.02
CA ALA A 162 37.59 -12.77 -9.13
C ALA A 162 36.17 -12.19 -9.23
N SER A 163 35.50 -11.93 -8.11
CA SER A 163 34.16 -11.31 -8.12
C SER A 163 34.20 -9.85 -8.56
N VAL A 164 35.25 -9.11 -8.23
CA VAL A 164 35.47 -7.74 -8.74
C VAL A 164 35.79 -7.75 -10.25
N ALA A 165 36.53 -8.73 -10.74
CA ALA A 165 36.81 -8.89 -12.17
C ALA A 165 35.54 -9.28 -12.95
N VAL A 166 34.73 -10.21 -12.41
CA VAL A 166 33.45 -10.64 -12.98
C VAL A 166 32.39 -9.53 -12.92
N SER A 167 32.39 -8.72 -11.87
CA SER A 167 31.44 -7.59 -11.76
C SER A 167 31.66 -6.51 -12.83
N ARG A 168 32.91 -6.37 -13.32
CA ARG A 168 33.22 -5.47 -14.46
C ARG A 168 32.75 -6.00 -15.82
N MET A 169 32.45 -7.28 -15.92
CA MET A 169 31.97 -7.96 -17.13
C MET A 169 30.46 -8.23 -17.13
N MET A 170 29.79 -8.04 -15.99
CA MET A 170 28.32 -8.26 -15.86
C MET A 170 27.55 -6.99 -16.14
N PRO A 171 26.34 -7.09 -16.75
CA PRO A 171 25.42 -5.97 -16.84
C PRO A 171 25.12 -5.38 -15.45
N LYS A 172 25.10 -4.04 -15.36
CA LYS A 172 24.88 -3.31 -14.09
C LYS A 172 23.69 -3.85 -13.26
N PRO A 173 22.52 -4.20 -13.84
CA PRO A 173 21.41 -4.75 -13.08
C PRO A 173 21.72 -6.09 -12.36
N MET A 174 22.63 -6.86 -12.93
CA MET A 174 23.01 -8.17 -12.37
C MET A 174 23.99 -8.03 -11.20
N VAL A 175 24.89 -7.04 -11.29
CA VAL A 175 25.81 -6.68 -10.19
C VAL A 175 25.01 -6.10 -9.02
N ASP A 176 24.05 -5.23 -9.30
CA ASP A 176 23.18 -4.61 -8.30
C ASP A 176 22.32 -5.66 -7.57
N SER A 177 21.79 -6.65 -8.31
CA SER A 177 21.04 -7.78 -7.73
C SER A 177 21.90 -8.63 -6.77
N VAL A 178 23.14 -8.95 -7.13
CA VAL A 178 24.07 -9.71 -6.27
C VAL A 178 24.45 -8.92 -5.03
N TYR A 179 24.74 -7.63 -5.18
CA TYR A 179 25.08 -6.75 -4.07
C TYR A 179 23.92 -6.61 -3.07
N LEU A 180 22.71 -6.37 -3.58
CA LEU A 180 21.47 -6.30 -2.78
C LEU A 180 21.23 -7.61 -2.02
N SER A 181 21.45 -8.76 -2.65
CA SER A 181 21.30 -10.07 -2.03
C SER A 181 22.29 -10.31 -0.87
N LEU A 182 23.55 -9.90 -1.03
CA LEU A 182 24.57 -10.02 0.02
C LEU A 182 24.27 -9.09 1.19
N ARG A 183 23.87 -7.86 0.92
CA ARG A 183 23.53 -6.87 1.93
C ARG A 183 22.31 -7.29 2.75
N LYS A 184 21.25 -7.81 2.10
CA LYS A 184 20.08 -8.37 2.79
C LYS A 184 20.41 -9.53 3.74
N ARG A 185 21.41 -10.33 3.42
CA ARG A 185 21.87 -11.39 4.34
C ARG A 185 22.50 -10.81 5.60
N LEU A 186 23.28 -9.72 5.46
CA LEU A 186 23.82 -8.99 6.59
C LEU A 186 22.71 -8.36 7.43
N ASP A 187 21.74 -7.68 6.78
CA ASP A 187 20.60 -7.07 7.45
C ASP A 187 19.74 -8.11 8.17
N ARG A 188 19.50 -9.29 7.56
CA ARG A 188 18.80 -10.40 8.21
C ARG A 188 19.58 -10.97 9.40
N SER A 189 20.91 -10.99 9.33
CA SER A 189 21.72 -11.46 10.43
C SER A 189 21.66 -10.49 11.61
N VAL A 190 21.72 -9.18 11.36
CA VAL A 190 21.53 -8.13 12.37
C VAL A 190 20.11 -8.18 12.92
N ALA A 191 19.09 -8.26 12.06
CA ALA A 191 17.69 -8.35 12.47
C ALA A 191 17.37 -9.64 13.23
N ARG A 192 18.12 -10.74 13.02
CA ARG A 192 18.02 -11.94 13.84
C ARG A 192 18.60 -11.74 15.23
N ALA A 193 19.70 -10.99 15.34
CA ALA A 193 20.32 -10.70 16.61
C ALA A 193 19.43 -9.83 17.51
N ASP A 194 18.67 -8.88 16.95
CA ASP A 194 17.74 -8.01 17.67
C ASP A 194 16.28 -8.54 17.72
N GLY A 195 16.03 -9.74 17.18
CA GLY A 195 14.71 -10.37 17.19
C GLY A 195 13.66 -9.76 16.26
N THR A 196 14.02 -8.76 15.45
CA THR A 196 13.06 -8.03 14.57
C THR A 196 12.90 -8.65 13.18
N HIS A 197 13.67 -9.70 12.84
CA HIS A 197 13.68 -10.35 11.53
C HIS A 197 12.29 -10.86 11.04
N ARG A 198 11.38 -11.13 11.98
CA ARG A 198 10.00 -11.56 11.68
C ARG A 198 9.05 -10.40 11.37
N LEU A 199 9.47 -9.17 11.70
CA LEU A 199 8.67 -7.96 11.50
C LEU A 199 9.05 -7.23 10.20
N ASP A 200 10.33 -7.35 9.78
CA ASP A 200 10.83 -6.72 8.56
C ASP A 200 10.34 -7.47 7.30
N ARG A 201 9.63 -6.76 6.46
CA ARG A 201 9.16 -7.27 5.16
C ARG A 201 9.75 -6.47 3.99
N GLY A 202 10.82 -5.76 4.24
CA GLY A 202 11.56 -5.01 3.25
C GLY A 202 11.87 -3.57 3.63
N ALA A 203 11.39 -3.05 4.77
CA ALA A 203 11.65 -1.67 5.18
C ALA A 203 13.15 -1.35 5.29
N ASN A 204 13.97 -2.27 5.80
CA ASN A 204 15.43 -2.09 5.83
C ASN A 204 16.02 -2.00 4.40
N ALA A 205 15.59 -2.88 3.51
CA ALA A 205 16.01 -2.84 2.11
C ALA A 205 15.59 -1.54 1.43
N THR A 206 14.38 -1.06 1.72
CA THR A 206 13.87 0.22 1.23
C THR A 206 14.75 1.38 1.67
N ILE A 207 15.05 1.49 2.97
CA ILE A 207 15.90 2.56 3.52
C ILE A 207 17.28 2.54 2.84
N HIS A 208 17.88 1.37 2.68
CA HIS A 208 19.17 1.23 2.03
C HIS A 208 19.13 1.61 0.55
N SER A 209 18.12 1.13 -0.19
CA SER A 209 18.00 1.45 -1.62
C SER A 209 17.73 2.93 -1.86
N MET A 210 16.93 3.56 -1.00
CA MET A 210 16.74 5.02 -1.04
C MET A 210 18.04 5.78 -0.77
N ALA A 211 18.81 5.38 0.25
CA ALA A 211 20.10 6.01 0.57
C ALA A 211 21.10 5.83 -0.56
N GLU A 212 21.18 4.64 -1.16
CA GLU A 212 22.06 4.36 -2.29
C GLU A 212 21.67 5.15 -3.54
N TYR A 213 20.36 5.24 -3.83
CA TYR A 213 19.84 6.09 -4.89
C TYR A 213 20.27 7.56 -4.72
N ILE A 214 20.14 8.11 -3.50
CA ILE A 214 20.50 9.49 -3.22
C ILE A 214 22.03 9.69 -3.37
N ASP A 215 22.84 8.73 -2.94
CA ASP A 215 24.30 8.85 -3.00
C ASP A 215 24.88 8.71 -4.41
N ARG A 216 24.24 7.94 -5.29
CA ARG A 216 24.81 7.55 -6.58
C ARG A 216 24.09 8.08 -7.80
N ASP A 217 22.78 8.17 -7.71
CA ASP A 217 21.91 8.35 -8.87
C ASP A 217 21.07 9.64 -8.80
N TYR A 218 21.18 10.40 -7.71
CA TYR A 218 20.49 11.68 -7.57
C TYR A 218 21.07 12.73 -8.52
N ASP A 219 20.23 13.22 -9.42
CA ASP A 219 20.59 14.12 -10.51
C ASP A 219 20.31 15.61 -10.22
N PHE A 220 20.03 15.95 -8.94
CA PHE A 220 19.64 17.28 -8.48
C PHE A 220 18.36 17.87 -9.12
N ALA A 221 17.69 17.12 -9.98
CA ALA A 221 16.36 17.46 -10.45
C ALA A 221 15.34 17.35 -9.27
N PRO A 222 14.20 18.03 -9.35
CA PRO A 222 13.15 17.83 -8.37
C PRO A 222 12.68 16.36 -8.39
N GLN A 223 12.48 15.78 -7.20
CA GLN A 223 12.18 14.35 -7.04
C GLN A 223 10.71 14.13 -6.75
N PHE A 224 10.11 13.17 -7.44
CA PHE A 224 8.87 12.52 -7.03
C PHE A 224 9.17 11.08 -6.64
N MET A 225 9.17 10.79 -5.35
CA MET A 225 9.41 9.44 -4.83
C MET A 225 8.12 8.85 -4.26
N PHE A 226 7.79 7.64 -4.68
CA PHE A 226 6.71 6.85 -4.08
C PHE A 226 7.32 5.61 -3.43
N VAL A 227 7.12 5.46 -2.12
CA VAL A 227 7.72 4.41 -1.30
C VAL A 227 6.61 3.58 -0.68
N ASN A 228 6.50 2.30 -1.05
CA ASN A 228 5.52 1.39 -0.50
C ASN A 228 6.16 0.45 0.52
N CYS A 229 5.61 0.44 1.75
CA CYS A 229 6.02 -0.40 2.88
C CYS A 229 4.90 -1.36 3.24
N ILE A 230 5.17 -2.68 3.28
CA ILE A 230 4.15 -3.73 3.52
C ILE A 230 4.27 -4.41 4.90
N GLU A 231 4.96 -3.80 5.84
CA GLU A 231 5.19 -4.40 7.16
C GLU A 231 3.90 -4.69 7.92
N ALA A 232 2.89 -3.81 7.77
CA ALA A 232 1.61 -3.97 8.44
C ALA A 232 0.67 -4.98 7.77
N HIS A 233 0.95 -5.39 6.53
CA HIS A 233 0.15 -6.39 5.81
C HIS A 233 0.20 -7.78 6.48
N GLU A 234 -0.87 -8.59 6.38
CA GLU A 234 -0.87 -9.98 6.86
C GLU A 234 0.24 -10.79 6.12
N ASN A 235 0.81 -11.86 6.63
CA ASN A 235 0.37 -12.68 7.77
C ASN A 235 0.97 -12.19 9.08
N TYR A 236 0.17 -12.20 10.14
CA TYR A 236 0.69 -11.91 11.47
C TYR A 236 1.21 -13.23 12.08
N PRO A 237 2.48 -13.32 12.48
CA PRO A 237 3.03 -14.56 13.01
C PRO A 237 2.48 -14.81 14.41
N VAL A 238 1.36 -15.45 14.45
CA VAL A 238 0.77 -15.97 15.67
C VAL A 238 1.05 -17.46 15.79
N GLN A 239 0.98 -18.15 14.66
CA GLN A 239 1.45 -19.52 14.49
C GLN A 239 2.24 -19.60 13.17
N SER A 240 3.25 -20.47 13.10
CA SER A 240 4.23 -20.52 12.02
C SER A 240 3.70 -20.95 10.64
N ARG A 241 2.38 -21.05 10.46
CA ARG A 241 1.75 -21.63 9.26
C ARG A 241 0.56 -20.85 8.69
N ASP A 242 0.11 -19.73 9.32
CA ASP A 242 -1.04 -18.97 8.83
C ASP A 242 -0.71 -18.27 7.51
N THR A 243 -1.46 -18.60 6.46
CA THR A 243 -1.35 -18.02 5.12
C THR A 243 -2.56 -17.13 4.82
N ILE A 244 -2.48 -16.27 3.80
CA ILE A 244 -3.62 -15.48 3.29
C ILE A 244 -4.83 -16.38 2.96
N GLN A 245 -4.57 -17.64 2.62
CA GLN A 245 -5.58 -18.65 2.33
C GLN A 245 -6.42 -19.01 3.56
N ASP A 246 -5.87 -18.84 4.77
CA ASP A 246 -6.57 -19.19 6.02
C ASP A 246 -7.74 -18.25 6.29
N LYS A 247 -7.77 -17.03 5.73
CA LYS A 247 -8.91 -16.11 5.79
C LYS A 247 -10.24 -16.83 5.48
N TRP A 248 -10.25 -17.64 4.42
CA TRP A 248 -11.46 -18.32 3.99
C TRP A 248 -11.90 -19.45 4.91
N LEU A 249 -10.96 -20.08 5.62
CA LEU A 249 -11.28 -21.06 6.67
C LEU A 249 -12.01 -20.38 7.84
N TYR A 250 -11.60 -19.17 8.23
CA TYR A 250 -12.28 -18.40 9.28
C TYR A 250 -13.63 -17.86 8.79
N LEU A 251 -13.69 -17.21 7.63
CA LEU A 251 -14.93 -16.63 7.10
C LEU A 251 -16.00 -17.69 6.78
N SER A 252 -15.60 -18.92 6.46
CA SER A 252 -16.52 -20.04 6.26
C SER A 252 -16.94 -20.74 7.54
N GLY A 253 -16.38 -20.35 8.69
CA GLY A 253 -16.64 -20.98 10.00
C GLY A 253 -16.11 -22.43 10.07
N ILE A 254 -15.09 -22.77 9.29
CA ILE A 254 -14.32 -24.02 9.46
C ILE A 254 -13.36 -23.85 10.62
N ASN A 255 -12.66 -22.72 10.68
CA ASN A 255 -11.95 -22.25 11.85
C ASN A 255 -12.83 -21.24 12.59
N GLU A 256 -12.78 -21.23 13.90
CA GLU A 256 -13.51 -20.28 14.72
C GLU A 256 -12.78 -18.93 14.77
N LEU A 257 -13.48 -17.87 14.37
CA LEU A 257 -13.03 -16.49 14.53
C LEU A 257 -13.64 -15.93 15.82
N ASP A 258 -13.23 -16.49 16.95
CA ASP A 258 -13.65 -15.99 18.25
C ASP A 258 -12.91 -14.70 18.62
N GLU A 259 -13.35 -14.06 19.68
CA GLU A 259 -12.76 -12.82 20.19
C GLU A 259 -11.27 -12.98 20.59
N GLY A 260 -10.89 -14.17 21.07
CA GLY A 260 -9.50 -14.51 21.42
C GLY A 260 -8.60 -14.51 20.19
N THR A 261 -9.05 -15.18 19.14
CA THR A 261 -8.37 -15.25 17.83
C THR A 261 -8.28 -13.86 17.18
N ALA A 262 -9.38 -13.11 17.16
CA ALA A 262 -9.42 -11.73 16.65
C ALA A 262 -8.42 -10.82 17.38
N ARG A 263 -8.42 -10.83 18.72
CA ARG A 263 -7.44 -10.09 19.56
C ARG A 263 -6.00 -10.54 19.31
N MET A 264 -5.78 -11.81 19.02
CA MET A 264 -4.46 -12.36 18.73
C MET A 264 -3.91 -11.79 17.40
N PHE A 265 -4.71 -11.79 16.34
CA PHE A 265 -4.34 -11.18 15.05
C PHE A 265 -4.09 -9.67 15.22
N HIS A 266 -4.98 -8.95 15.87
CA HIS A 266 -4.83 -7.51 16.11
C HIS A 266 -3.56 -7.18 16.91
N ARG A 267 -3.22 -7.95 17.94
CA ARG A 267 -1.95 -7.78 18.66
C ARG A 267 -0.72 -8.01 17.78
N GLY A 268 -0.78 -9.01 16.88
CA GLY A 268 0.28 -9.24 15.88
C GLY A 268 0.46 -8.03 14.95
N TYR A 269 -0.64 -7.48 14.49
CA TYR A 269 -0.68 -6.27 13.68
C TYR A 269 -0.10 -5.05 14.42
N MET A 270 -0.53 -4.78 15.65
CA MET A 270 -0.03 -3.66 16.46
C MET A 270 1.51 -3.71 16.67
N ARG A 271 2.08 -4.92 16.84
CA ARG A 271 3.54 -5.09 16.90
C ARG A 271 4.21 -4.67 15.59
N ARG A 272 3.59 -4.96 14.44
CA ARG A 272 4.09 -4.53 13.12
C ARG A 272 3.96 -3.03 12.93
N LEU A 273 2.88 -2.40 13.39
CA LEU A 273 2.75 -0.94 13.39
C LEU A 273 3.87 -0.27 14.19
N GLY A 274 4.16 -0.75 15.41
CA GLY A 274 5.27 -0.23 16.20
C GLY A 274 6.64 -0.43 15.54
N TYR A 275 6.83 -1.53 14.79
CA TYR A 275 8.03 -1.71 13.98
C TYR A 275 8.09 -0.72 12.82
N LEU A 276 7.00 -0.60 12.05
CA LEU A 276 6.87 0.29 10.91
C LEU A 276 7.07 1.76 11.31
N ASP A 277 6.56 2.18 12.47
CA ASP A 277 6.74 3.52 13.02
C ASP A 277 8.24 3.85 13.27
N ARG A 278 9.00 2.88 13.82
CA ARG A 278 10.46 3.04 13.96
C ARG A 278 11.16 3.13 12.60
N LYS A 279 10.71 2.37 11.59
CA LYS A 279 11.27 2.44 10.23
C LYS A 279 10.90 3.74 9.52
N LEU A 280 9.70 4.25 9.74
CA LEU A 280 9.31 5.59 9.31
C LEU A 280 10.30 6.65 9.86
N GLY A 281 10.62 6.56 11.16
CA GLY A 281 11.62 7.46 11.77
C GLY A 281 13.01 7.33 11.15
N ALA A 282 13.44 6.10 10.85
CA ALA A 282 14.72 5.86 10.19
C ALA A 282 14.73 6.43 8.75
N MET A 283 13.63 6.29 7.99
CA MET A 283 13.49 6.86 6.65
C MET A 283 13.57 8.40 6.69
N VAL A 284 12.79 9.03 7.56
CA VAL A 284 12.80 10.49 7.71
C VAL A 284 14.16 10.99 8.17
N GLY A 285 14.79 10.30 9.12
CA GLY A 285 16.14 10.62 9.60
C GLY A 285 17.19 10.49 8.50
N MET A 286 17.14 9.44 7.70
CA MET A 286 18.03 9.23 6.56
C MET A 286 17.84 10.32 5.49
N LEU A 287 16.60 10.63 5.12
CA LEU A 287 16.30 11.71 4.17
C LEU A 287 16.82 13.06 4.65
N LYS A 288 16.71 13.34 5.96
CA LYS A 288 17.24 14.56 6.58
C LYS A 288 18.77 14.62 6.48
N VAL A 289 19.46 13.56 6.88
CA VAL A 289 20.94 13.48 6.82
C VAL A 289 21.46 13.62 5.39
N LYS A 290 20.70 13.15 4.40
CA LYS A 290 21.04 13.25 2.99
C LYS A 290 20.65 14.60 2.34
N GLY A 291 20.14 15.58 3.09
CA GLY A 291 19.69 16.88 2.57
C GLY A 291 18.42 16.82 1.72
N MET A 292 17.76 15.66 1.64
CA MET A 292 16.55 15.53 0.84
C MET A 292 15.36 16.30 1.41
N LEU A 293 15.42 16.66 2.70
CA LEU A 293 14.37 17.45 3.37
C LEU A 293 14.63 18.97 3.36
N ASP A 294 15.53 19.48 2.50
CA ASP A 294 15.80 20.92 2.45
C ASP A 294 14.71 21.72 1.73
N ASN A 295 13.97 21.09 0.83
CA ASN A 295 12.80 21.65 0.15
C ASN A 295 11.89 20.50 -0.28
N THR A 296 11.10 19.95 0.66
CA THR A 296 10.33 18.74 0.44
C THR A 296 8.94 18.80 1.06
N THR A 297 7.94 18.36 0.31
CA THR A 297 6.64 17.95 0.83
C THR A 297 6.65 16.42 1.02
N LEU A 298 6.49 15.99 2.26
CA LEU A 298 6.39 14.58 2.66
C LEU A 298 4.93 14.25 2.94
N VAL A 299 4.40 13.24 2.26
CA VAL A 299 3.05 12.69 2.47
C VAL A 299 3.17 11.31 3.07
N ILE A 300 2.45 11.05 4.15
CA ILE A 300 2.39 9.74 4.81
C ILE A 300 0.92 9.30 4.78
N THR A 301 0.64 8.15 4.16
CA THR A 301 -0.72 7.64 4.02
C THR A 301 -0.73 6.10 3.95
N SER A 302 -1.94 5.52 3.81
CA SER A 302 -2.13 4.10 3.51
C SER A 302 -3.07 3.95 2.32
N ASP A 303 -3.02 2.79 1.67
CA ASP A 303 -3.89 2.44 0.55
C ASP A 303 -5.24 1.89 0.99
N HIS A 304 -5.31 1.17 2.11
CA HIS A 304 -6.51 0.67 2.78
C HIS A 304 -6.17 0.21 4.21
N GLY A 305 -7.18 -0.17 4.96
CA GLY A 305 -7.05 -0.78 6.29
C GLY A 305 -7.30 -2.29 6.28
N GLN A 306 -7.78 -2.85 7.41
CA GLN A 306 -7.89 -4.29 7.61
C GLN A 306 -8.88 -4.67 8.70
N PHE A 307 -9.55 -5.83 8.58
CA PHE A 307 -10.43 -6.40 9.60
C PHE A 307 -9.69 -7.37 10.52
N PHE A 308 -10.16 -7.44 11.79
CA PHE A 308 -9.71 -8.40 12.79
C PHE A 308 -10.90 -9.02 13.55
N GLY A 309 -11.98 -9.34 12.84
CA GLY A 309 -13.20 -9.94 13.40
C GLY A 309 -14.40 -8.97 13.43
N GLU A 310 -14.18 -7.67 13.22
CA GLU A 310 -15.27 -6.72 13.10
C GLU A 310 -16.21 -7.12 11.95
N HIS A 311 -17.51 -6.99 12.14
CA HIS A 311 -18.55 -7.42 11.19
C HIS A 311 -18.44 -8.91 10.78
N GLY A 312 -17.74 -9.75 11.58
CA GLY A 312 -17.41 -11.12 11.23
C GLY A 312 -16.41 -11.26 10.08
N LEU A 313 -15.65 -10.18 9.78
CA LEU A 313 -14.71 -10.10 8.66
C LEU A 313 -13.26 -10.24 9.14
N LEU A 314 -12.39 -10.70 8.24
CA LEU A 314 -10.96 -10.85 8.50
C LEU A 314 -10.14 -10.37 7.32
N TYR A 315 -9.05 -9.64 7.60
CA TYR A 315 -8.14 -9.05 6.63
C TYR A 315 -8.82 -7.98 5.75
N HIS A 316 -8.58 -7.92 4.46
CA HIS A 316 -9.08 -6.90 3.54
C HIS A 316 -9.67 -7.52 2.26
N SER A 317 -9.96 -6.72 1.24
CA SER A 317 -10.64 -7.14 0.00
C SER A 317 -12.06 -7.63 0.25
N LEU A 318 -12.77 -6.98 1.18
CA LEU A 318 -14.14 -7.26 1.59
C LEU A 318 -14.93 -5.93 1.60
N PHE A 319 -16.10 -5.91 2.24
CA PHE A 319 -16.99 -4.75 2.23
C PHE A 319 -16.35 -3.48 2.83
N PRO A 320 -16.77 -2.29 2.37
CA PRO A 320 -16.08 -1.03 2.67
C PRO A 320 -16.50 -0.40 4.02
N TYR A 321 -16.35 -1.15 5.13
CA TYR A 321 -16.51 -0.62 6.48
C TYR A 321 -15.30 0.24 6.90
N GLU A 322 -15.44 1.01 7.99
CA GLU A 322 -14.44 1.98 8.48
C GLU A 322 -13.05 1.35 8.68
N GLU A 323 -13.00 0.10 9.14
CA GLU A 323 -11.75 -0.61 9.39
C GLU A 323 -10.87 -0.77 8.15
N VAL A 324 -11.49 -0.79 6.98
CA VAL A 324 -10.79 -0.95 5.69
C VAL A 324 -10.65 0.37 4.95
N THR A 325 -11.61 1.28 5.12
CA THR A 325 -11.66 2.48 4.30
C THR A 325 -11.00 3.69 4.96
N LYS A 326 -10.95 3.76 6.29
CA LYS A 326 -10.38 4.91 7.00
C LYS A 326 -8.88 4.73 7.23
N VAL A 327 -8.09 5.60 6.59
CA VAL A 327 -6.63 5.51 6.56
C VAL A 327 -5.98 6.78 7.11
N PRO A 328 -4.73 6.72 7.62
CA PRO A 328 -4.00 7.93 7.98
C PRO A 328 -3.66 8.73 6.73
N LEU A 329 -3.71 10.05 6.83
CA LEU A 329 -3.17 10.96 5.84
C LEU A 329 -2.59 12.19 6.53
N VAL A 330 -1.29 12.34 6.41
CA VAL A 330 -0.52 13.45 7.00
C VAL A 330 0.38 14.02 5.93
N ALA A 331 0.38 15.35 5.80
CA ALA A 331 1.25 16.08 4.90
C ALA A 331 2.10 17.07 5.69
N VAL A 332 3.39 17.05 5.45
CA VAL A 332 4.34 17.92 6.13
C VAL A 332 5.34 18.52 5.15
N ASN A 333 5.50 19.84 5.23
CA ASN A 333 6.54 20.55 4.49
C ASN A 333 7.82 20.63 5.33
N TYR A 334 8.92 20.44 4.65
CA TYR A 334 10.26 20.65 5.19
C TYR A 334 10.98 21.74 4.39
N ASP A 335 11.61 22.67 5.09
CA ASP A 335 12.48 23.69 4.53
C ASP A 335 13.78 23.72 5.34
N ASN A 336 14.93 23.67 4.67
CA ASN A 336 16.25 23.59 5.28
C ASN A 336 16.37 22.48 6.34
N GLY A 337 15.79 21.31 6.05
CA GLY A 337 15.80 20.15 6.93
C GLY A 337 14.95 20.29 8.20
N ARG A 338 14.13 21.35 8.31
CA ARG A 338 13.23 21.59 9.43
C ARG A 338 11.78 21.45 8.99
N MET A 339 10.98 20.83 9.84
CA MET A 339 9.54 20.78 9.64
C MET A 339 8.98 22.19 9.75
N VAL A 340 8.29 22.63 8.72
CA VAL A 340 7.48 23.85 8.76
C VAL A 340 6.27 23.56 9.63
N ALA A 341 6.10 24.32 10.69
CA ALA A 341 4.97 24.18 11.61
C ALA A 341 3.72 24.80 10.97
N ASP A 342 3.09 24.05 10.10
CA ASP A 342 1.84 24.41 9.42
C ASP A 342 0.76 23.43 9.88
N HIS A 343 0.42 23.54 11.18
CA HIS A 343 -0.51 22.64 11.82
C HIS A 343 -1.93 22.99 11.42
N GLU A 344 -2.51 22.15 10.58
CA GLU A 344 -3.93 22.19 10.23
C GLU A 344 -4.55 20.82 10.42
N ARG A 345 -5.60 20.75 11.22
CA ARG A 345 -6.42 19.56 11.38
C ARG A 345 -7.67 19.69 10.53
N LEU A 346 -7.83 18.80 9.55
CA LEU A 346 -8.92 18.84 8.59
C LEU A 346 -9.90 17.69 8.82
N ASP A 347 -11.14 18.03 9.19
CA ASP A 347 -12.20 17.07 9.51
C ASP A 347 -13.09 16.74 8.28
N SER A 348 -12.81 17.28 7.11
CA SER A 348 -13.55 16.96 5.88
C SER A 348 -13.20 15.56 5.36
N ASN A 349 -14.18 14.88 4.78
CA ASN A 349 -13.96 13.61 4.08
C ASN A 349 -13.12 13.83 2.83
N VAL A 350 -11.98 13.16 2.73
CA VAL A 350 -11.03 13.29 1.63
C VAL A 350 -10.68 11.91 1.09
N SER A 351 -10.86 11.69 -0.21
CA SER A 351 -10.35 10.47 -0.83
C SER A 351 -8.82 10.58 -1.05
N THR A 352 -8.08 9.51 -0.75
CA THR A 352 -6.64 9.46 -1.06
C THR A 352 -6.35 9.48 -2.57
N SER A 353 -7.34 9.22 -3.44
CA SER A 353 -7.21 9.46 -4.89
C SER A 353 -7.01 10.94 -5.22
N SER A 354 -7.48 11.86 -4.37
CA SER A 354 -7.29 13.31 -4.55
C SER A 354 -5.82 13.75 -4.45
N LEU A 355 -4.94 12.89 -3.89
CA LEU A 355 -3.49 13.10 -3.89
C LEU A 355 -2.94 13.30 -5.31
N TYR A 356 -3.55 12.66 -6.32
CA TYR A 356 -3.16 12.86 -7.71
C TYR A 356 -3.14 14.34 -8.10
N ARG A 357 -4.24 15.06 -7.90
CA ARG A 357 -4.33 16.50 -8.25
C ARG A 357 -3.49 17.36 -7.32
N ALA A 358 -3.56 17.11 -6.02
CA ALA A 358 -2.81 17.88 -5.05
C ALA A 358 -1.30 17.83 -5.30
N ILE A 359 -0.75 16.66 -5.61
CA ILE A 359 0.66 16.48 -5.96
C ILE A 359 1.01 17.19 -7.29
N LEU A 360 0.14 17.10 -8.30
CA LEU A 360 0.35 17.82 -9.57
C LEU A 360 0.32 19.34 -9.41
N ASP A 361 -0.53 19.86 -8.55
CA ASP A 361 -0.61 21.31 -8.28
C ASP A 361 0.65 21.82 -7.57
N ILE A 362 1.20 21.05 -6.62
CA ILE A 362 2.52 21.34 -6.03
C ILE A 362 3.61 21.24 -7.10
N GLY A 363 3.62 20.16 -7.87
CA GLY A 363 4.62 19.92 -8.91
C GLY A 363 4.65 20.96 -10.02
N SER A 364 3.50 21.56 -10.33
CA SER A 364 3.36 22.65 -11.29
C SER A 364 3.63 24.03 -10.70
N GLY A 365 3.81 24.15 -9.39
CA GLY A 365 3.99 25.43 -8.70
C GLY A 365 2.70 26.25 -8.51
N LYS A 366 1.53 25.64 -8.71
CA LYS A 366 0.24 26.30 -8.44
C LYS A 366 -0.04 26.40 -6.95
N GLU A 367 0.44 25.42 -6.18
CA GLU A 367 0.26 25.31 -4.74
C GLU A 367 1.61 24.99 -4.09
N ASN A 368 1.79 25.44 -2.86
CA ASN A 368 2.95 25.10 -2.03
C ASN A 368 2.63 24.04 -0.96
N HIS A 369 1.35 23.72 -0.78
CA HIS A 369 0.83 22.82 0.27
C HIS A 369 -0.26 21.91 -0.30
N LEU A 370 -0.48 20.77 0.33
CA LEU A 370 -1.55 19.83 -0.08
C LEU A 370 -2.98 20.35 0.19
N ASN A 371 -3.12 21.47 0.89
CA ASN A 371 -4.39 21.94 1.46
C ASN A 371 -5.43 22.42 0.44
N GLY A 372 -5.00 23.04 -0.68
CA GLY A 372 -5.91 23.77 -1.58
C GLY A 372 -6.98 22.87 -2.20
N ASN A 373 -6.58 21.84 -2.91
CA ASN A 373 -7.47 21.01 -3.71
C ASN A 373 -8.08 19.83 -2.96
N MET A 374 -7.55 19.45 -1.80
CA MET A 374 -8.10 18.35 -1.00
C MET A 374 -9.26 18.78 -0.10
N LYS A 375 -9.40 20.08 0.20
CA LYS A 375 -10.50 20.64 1.03
C LYS A 375 -11.87 20.60 0.39
N ALA A 376 -11.96 20.44 -0.92
CA ALA A 376 -13.19 20.74 -1.68
C ALA A 376 -14.09 19.54 -1.93
N SER A 377 -13.76 18.34 -1.45
CA SER A 377 -14.61 17.17 -1.76
C SER A 377 -15.80 17.11 -0.81
N LYS A 378 -17.00 17.36 -1.35
CA LYS A 378 -18.27 17.18 -0.64
C LYS A 378 -18.52 15.69 -0.33
N TYR A 379 -17.95 14.79 -1.13
CA TYR A 379 -18.13 13.35 -1.04
C TYR A 379 -16.80 12.63 -1.17
N ALA A 380 -16.59 11.61 -0.33
CA ALA A 380 -15.54 10.63 -0.55
C ALA A 380 -16.19 9.27 -0.85
N VAL A 381 -15.53 8.47 -1.69
CA VAL A 381 -16.06 7.18 -2.15
C VAL A 381 -15.00 6.11 -1.97
N SER A 382 -15.43 4.94 -1.46
CA SER A 382 -14.63 3.72 -1.42
C SER A 382 -15.40 2.57 -2.05
N GLU A 383 -14.73 1.80 -2.92
CA GLU A 383 -15.38 0.77 -3.70
C GLU A 383 -14.79 -0.62 -3.40
N HIS A 384 -15.69 -1.58 -3.15
CA HIS A 384 -15.39 -3.00 -3.19
C HIS A 384 -15.87 -3.56 -4.53
N LEU A 385 -14.95 -4.10 -5.32
CA LEU A 385 -15.22 -4.56 -6.70
C LEU A 385 -15.61 -6.04 -6.79
N GLY A 386 -15.82 -6.69 -5.66
CA GLY A 386 -15.97 -8.13 -5.54
C GLY A 386 -14.62 -8.81 -5.24
N ILE A 387 -14.66 -10.12 -5.05
CA ILE A 387 -13.48 -10.92 -4.73
C ILE A 387 -12.68 -11.16 -6.00
N SER A 388 -11.36 -11.00 -5.91
CA SER A 388 -10.44 -11.37 -6.97
C SER A 388 -10.40 -12.90 -7.11
N GLU A 389 -10.89 -13.44 -8.22
CA GLU A 389 -10.89 -14.89 -8.45
C GLU A 389 -9.48 -15.47 -8.65
N GLY A 390 -8.50 -14.66 -9.08
CA GLY A 390 -7.18 -15.14 -9.48
C GLY A 390 -6.33 -15.72 -8.35
N TRP A 391 -6.23 -15.07 -7.21
CA TRP A 391 -5.47 -15.59 -6.06
C TRP A 391 -6.12 -16.82 -5.43
N ASP A 392 -7.42 -16.83 -5.42
CA ASP A 392 -8.23 -17.82 -4.74
C ASP A 392 -8.65 -18.96 -5.67
N GLY A 393 -8.63 -18.74 -7.00
CA GLY A 393 -8.98 -19.73 -8.01
C GLY A 393 -8.04 -20.96 -8.01
N GLN A 394 -6.75 -20.77 -7.74
CA GLN A 394 -5.80 -21.89 -7.61
C GLN A 394 -6.09 -22.77 -6.39
N LEU A 395 -6.50 -22.18 -5.27
CA LEU A 395 -6.93 -22.95 -4.10
C LEU A 395 -8.20 -23.74 -4.44
N LEU A 396 -9.19 -23.09 -5.07
CA LEU A 396 -10.44 -23.73 -5.47
C LEU A 396 -10.23 -24.79 -6.53
N SER A 397 -9.32 -24.60 -7.50
CA SER A 397 -9.02 -25.65 -8.50
C SER A 397 -8.36 -26.88 -7.87
N LYS A 398 -7.53 -26.71 -6.84
CA LYS A 398 -6.95 -27.80 -6.05
C LYS A 398 -7.96 -28.46 -5.10
N LEU A 399 -8.99 -27.72 -4.68
CA LEU A 399 -10.06 -28.18 -3.80
C LEU A 399 -11.30 -28.67 -4.58
N LYS A 400 -11.31 -28.56 -5.91
CA LYS A 400 -12.44 -28.99 -6.78
C LYS A 400 -12.86 -30.44 -6.59
N ASP A 401 -12.01 -31.27 -6.03
CA ASP A 401 -12.32 -32.66 -5.71
C ASP A 401 -12.84 -32.84 -4.29
N ARG A 402 -14.17 -32.80 -4.15
CA ARG A 402 -14.96 -33.67 -3.26
C ARG A 402 -14.95 -33.41 -1.74
N SER A 403 -14.32 -32.38 -1.18
CA SER A 403 -14.43 -32.17 0.27
C SER A 403 -15.56 -31.17 0.60
N SER A 404 -16.31 -31.46 1.68
CA SER A 404 -17.31 -30.56 2.24
C SER A 404 -16.71 -29.17 2.59
N VAL A 405 -15.43 -29.13 2.94
CA VAL A 405 -14.63 -27.91 3.21
C VAL A 405 -14.53 -27.02 1.96
N ALA A 406 -14.19 -27.59 0.79
CA ALA A 406 -14.07 -26.84 -0.45
C ALA A 406 -15.39 -26.19 -0.86
N ARG A 407 -16.47 -26.94 -0.73
CA ARG A 407 -17.83 -26.43 -1.03
C ARG A 407 -18.21 -25.28 -0.11
N LYS A 408 -17.97 -25.40 1.18
CA LYS A 408 -18.27 -24.35 2.16
C LYS A 408 -17.47 -23.07 1.92
N ILE A 409 -16.18 -23.18 1.57
CA ILE A 409 -15.35 -22.04 1.17
C ILE A 409 -15.90 -21.39 -0.11
N TYR A 410 -16.27 -22.19 -1.12
CA TYR A 410 -16.83 -21.67 -2.36
C TYR A 410 -18.13 -20.88 -2.12
N GLU A 411 -19.07 -21.45 -1.39
CA GLU A 411 -20.34 -20.80 -1.03
C GLU A 411 -20.10 -19.50 -0.26
N THR A 412 -19.13 -19.49 0.66
CA THR A 412 -18.73 -18.29 1.41
C THR A 412 -18.16 -17.22 0.47
N LYS A 413 -17.30 -17.59 -0.48
CA LYS A 413 -16.76 -16.65 -1.47
C LYS A 413 -17.86 -16.03 -2.32
N GLN A 414 -18.85 -16.79 -2.76
CA GLN A 414 -19.99 -16.26 -3.52
C GLN A 414 -20.75 -15.19 -2.73
N LYS A 415 -20.94 -15.40 -1.42
CA LYS A 415 -21.56 -14.42 -0.52
C LYS A 415 -20.81 -13.08 -0.48
N TYR A 416 -19.49 -13.10 -0.54
CA TYR A 416 -18.64 -11.89 -0.50
C TYR A 416 -18.25 -11.36 -1.88
N ASN A 417 -18.59 -12.04 -2.97
CA ASN A 417 -18.29 -11.59 -4.34
C ASN A 417 -19.23 -10.48 -4.85
N MET A 418 -20.06 -9.94 -3.98
CA MET A 418 -20.95 -8.82 -4.26
C MET A 418 -20.15 -7.51 -4.26
N ARG A 419 -20.40 -6.67 -5.27
CA ARG A 419 -19.84 -5.31 -5.25
C ARG A 419 -20.55 -4.46 -4.20
N ALA A 420 -19.78 -3.55 -3.59
CA ALA A 420 -20.33 -2.55 -2.68
C ALA A 420 -19.59 -1.22 -2.82
N THR A 421 -20.26 -0.14 -2.48
CA THR A 421 -19.69 1.21 -2.50
C THR A 421 -20.06 1.93 -1.22
N ALA A 422 -19.06 2.46 -0.52
CA ALA A 422 -19.27 3.41 0.56
C ALA A 422 -19.22 4.85 0.03
N VAL A 423 -20.20 5.66 0.42
CA VAL A 423 -20.29 7.09 0.08
C VAL A 423 -20.36 7.91 1.35
N TYR A 424 -19.41 8.78 1.53
CA TYR A 424 -19.25 9.64 2.71
C TYR A 424 -19.68 11.08 2.38
N SER A 425 -20.40 11.73 3.30
CA SER A 425 -20.68 13.17 3.29
C SER A 425 -20.87 13.67 4.72
N GLY A 426 -19.97 14.53 5.20
CA GLY A 426 -19.93 14.87 6.62
C GLY A 426 -19.77 13.60 7.47
N ASN A 427 -20.62 13.45 8.47
CA ASN A 427 -20.60 12.28 9.35
C ASN A 427 -21.39 11.08 8.82
N MET A 428 -22.12 11.26 7.70
CA MET A 428 -22.97 10.21 7.15
C MET A 428 -22.22 9.35 6.15
N LYS A 429 -22.38 8.03 6.27
CA LYS A 429 -21.81 7.03 5.38
C LYS A 429 -22.90 6.05 4.95
N LEU A 430 -23.13 5.99 3.63
CA LEU A 430 -23.97 4.98 2.99
C LEU A 430 -23.07 3.85 2.46
N ILE A 431 -23.41 2.61 2.74
CA ILE A 431 -22.88 1.43 2.05
C ILE A 431 -23.96 0.89 1.13
N HIS A 432 -23.78 1.06 -0.18
CA HIS A 432 -24.66 0.55 -1.21
C HIS A 432 -24.13 -0.79 -1.74
N PHE A 433 -24.96 -1.83 -1.71
CA PHE A 433 -24.64 -3.17 -2.21
C PHE A 433 -25.29 -3.39 -3.58
N PHE A 434 -24.50 -3.85 -4.55
CA PHE A 434 -24.97 -4.14 -5.90
C PHE A 434 -25.49 -5.58 -6.00
N GLY A 435 -26.57 -5.90 -5.32
CA GLY A 435 -27.17 -7.23 -5.27
C GLY A 435 -28.34 -7.28 -4.28
N ASP A 436 -28.61 -8.46 -3.70
CA ASP A 436 -29.76 -8.71 -2.84
C ASP A 436 -29.58 -8.24 -1.38
N ARG A 437 -28.37 -7.83 -1.00
CA ARG A 437 -28.09 -7.27 0.32
C ARG A 437 -28.64 -5.84 0.39
N LYS A 438 -29.33 -5.54 1.51
CA LYS A 438 -29.86 -4.19 1.77
C LYS A 438 -28.73 -3.20 1.99
N ASP A 439 -28.96 -1.97 1.55
CA ASP A 439 -28.07 -0.84 1.85
C ASP A 439 -28.07 -0.54 3.35
N GLU A 440 -26.96 0.00 3.83
CA GLU A 440 -26.74 0.35 5.24
C GLU A 440 -26.33 1.82 5.33
N LEU A 441 -26.81 2.54 6.33
CA LEU A 441 -26.47 3.94 6.59
C LEU A 441 -26.00 4.12 8.04
N TYR A 442 -24.89 4.86 8.21
CA TYR A 442 -24.26 5.07 9.50
C TYR A 442 -23.92 6.56 9.73
N ASP A 443 -24.02 7.00 10.99
CA ASP A 443 -23.40 8.23 11.50
C ASP A 443 -22.05 7.85 12.11
N VAL A 444 -20.97 7.87 11.32
CA VAL A 444 -19.66 7.38 11.71
C VAL A 444 -18.97 8.23 12.80
N ALA A 445 -19.49 9.43 13.10
CA ALA A 445 -19.03 10.20 14.25
C ALA A 445 -19.61 9.69 15.58
N LYS A 446 -20.86 9.22 15.56
CA LYS A 446 -21.54 8.65 16.75
C LYS A 446 -21.32 7.16 16.89
N ASP A 447 -21.27 6.45 15.76
CA ASP A 447 -21.05 5.00 15.69
C ASP A 447 -19.85 4.68 14.76
N PRO A 448 -18.61 4.92 15.21
CA PRO A 448 -17.41 4.67 14.41
C PRO A 448 -17.13 3.18 14.17
N ARG A 449 -17.92 2.27 14.78
CA ARG A 449 -17.84 0.83 14.55
C ARG A 449 -18.95 0.30 13.63
N GLU A 450 -19.82 1.16 13.15
CA GLU A 450 -20.90 0.81 12.22
C GLU A 450 -21.74 -0.38 12.67
N THR A 451 -22.14 -0.34 13.95
CA THR A 451 -22.91 -1.42 14.60
C THR A 451 -24.42 -1.21 14.50
N THR A 452 -24.85 0.02 14.23
CA THR A 452 -26.27 0.41 14.23
C THR A 452 -26.64 1.02 12.90
N ASP A 453 -27.32 0.25 12.03
CA ASP A 453 -27.86 0.73 10.78
C ASP A 453 -29.07 1.65 11.02
N ILE A 454 -28.95 2.91 10.60
CA ILE A 454 -29.98 3.95 10.77
C ILE A 454 -30.77 4.24 9.50
N ILE A 455 -30.63 3.47 8.42
CA ILE A 455 -31.21 3.74 7.10
C ILE A 455 -32.73 3.85 7.15
N SER A 456 -33.40 3.07 8.00
CA SER A 456 -34.86 3.07 8.14
C SER A 456 -35.41 4.43 8.58
N ALA A 457 -34.68 5.15 9.45
CA ALA A 457 -35.03 6.46 9.97
C ALA A 457 -34.53 7.61 9.09
N HIS A 458 -33.57 7.37 8.17
CA HIS A 458 -32.88 8.40 7.38
C HIS A 458 -32.87 8.09 5.88
N ARG A 459 -33.98 7.63 5.31
CA ARG A 459 -34.10 7.21 3.90
C ARG A 459 -33.76 8.32 2.90
N GLU A 460 -34.16 9.56 3.17
CA GLU A 460 -33.84 10.69 2.29
C GLU A 460 -32.36 10.93 2.18
N GLU A 461 -31.64 10.83 3.30
CA GLU A 461 -30.19 10.98 3.32
C GLU A 461 -29.48 9.85 2.55
N ALA A 462 -29.93 8.60 2.70
CA ALA A 462 -29.43 7.48 1.92
C ALA A 462 -29.65 7.71 0.42
N HIS A 463 -30.83 8.17 0.00
CA HIS A 463 -31.13 8.52 -1.38
C HIS A 463 -30.25 9.66 -1.90
N ARG A 464 -29.99 10.69 -1.08
CA ARG A 464 -29.11 11.81 -1.42
C ARG A 464 -27.67 11.33 -1.69
N LEU A 465 -27.14 10.48 -0.82
CA LEU A 465 -25.79 9.92 -0.97
C LEU A 465 -25.67 9.02 -2.19
N LEU A 466 -26.65 8.15 -2.42
CA LEU A 466 -26.68 7.28 -3.59
C LEU A 466 -26.79 8.07 -4.91
N SER A 467 -27.59 9.12 -4.93
CA SER A 467 -27.71 10.03 -6.07
C SER A 467 -26.41 10.75 -6.35
N ALA A 468 -25.72 11.23 -5.30
CA ALA A 468 -24.40 11.85 -5.44
C ALA A 468 -23.36 10.89 -6.02
N TYR A 469 -23.35 9.63 -5.61
CA TYR A 469 -22.51 8.59 -6.20
C TYR A 469 -22.80 8.39 -7.69
N ARG A 470 -24.06 8.30 -8.08
CA ARG A 470 -24.48 8.08 -9.47
C ARG A 470 -24.19 9.27 -10.38
N LEU A 471 -24.34 10.50 -9.87
CA LEU A 471 -24.10 11.74 -10.63
C LEU A 471 -22.63 12.13 -10.70
N SER A 472 -21.80 11.71 -9.72
CA SER A 472 -20.38 11.95 -9.77
C SER A 472 -19.78 11.10 -10.90
N LYS A 473 -19.61 11.72 -12.09
CA LYS A 473 -18.95 11.08 -13.24
C LYS A 473 -17.57 10.54 -12.82
N PRO A 474 -17.17 9.35 -13.29
CA PRO A 474 -15.78 8.96 -13.19
C PRO A 474 -14.96 10.08 -13.85
N PHE A 475 -13.98 10.64 -13.12
CA PHE A 475 -13.08 11.63 -13.71
C PHE A 475 -12.33 10.93 -14.85
N VAL A 476 -12.64 11.34 -16.08
CA VAL A 476 -11.81 11.03 -17.24
C VAL A 476 -10.64 11.99 -17.13
N ALA A 477 -9.44 11.48 -16.91
CA ALA A 477 -8.23 12.28 -17.07
C ALA A 477 -8.14 12.68 -18.55
N VAL A 478 -8.30 13.96 -18.85
CA VAL A 478 -8.00 14.57 -20.14
C VAL A 478 -6.51 14.81 -20.25
#